data_9a42449371b5e372d34063aa9beaa96b
#
_entry.id   9a42449371b5e372d34063aa9beaa96b
#
_cell.length_a   1.000
_cell.length_b   1.000
_cell.length_c   1.000
_cell.angle_alpha   90.00
_cell.angle_beta   90.00
_cell.angle_gamma   90.00
#
_symmetry.space_group_name_H-M   'P 1'
#
loop_
_entity.id
_entity.type
_entity.pdbx_description
1 polymer ?
#
loop_
_entity_poly.entity_id
_entity_poly.type
_entity_poly.pdbx_seq_one_letter_code
_entity_poly.pdbx_strand_id
1 'polypeptide(L)'
;MTSAETIRRAAPERTVRRARLAVSALFLTNGALFANILPRYPEIKAQLGLDNVGYGVAIAAFPAGAIAAGLLAAVLIRRFGSARIAVIGTVATGLGLLAAALAPSGILFAVALLLGGASDAITDVAQNAHGLRVQRRYGRSIINSFHAIWSIGAVLGGGMAAAAIALRLPIGVHLGISTAVFAAVALTALAFCLPGRDEEADAEATAEPAEIEKAVRRGVGPRVVFAVIALTLIAMAGAVAEDAGNSWATLYLGESLGAAAAVAPLGFIALVGAQFIGRMLGDGMTDRFGQRAVARAGGLIAAAGMTLALLFPSVPGTIAGFAAVGFGIATLIPAAMHAADELPGLRAGVGLTIVSWLLRLGFLLSPPFVGFIAENESLRAGLIVAPAAALVAVLLAGVLEGRKPRG
;
A
#
# COMPACT_ATOMS: atom_id res chain seq x y z
N MET A 1 -9.80 -49.29 -18.71
CA MET A 1 -8.49 -48.60 -18.78
C MET A 1 -8.77 -47.22 -19.39
N THR A 2 -9.03 -46.26 -18.54
CA THR A 2 -9.34 -44.89 -18.94
C THR A 2 -8.04 -44.10 -18.88
N SER A 3 -7.58 -43.68 -20.06
CA SER A 3 -6.41 -42.81 -20.23
C SER A 3 -6.62 -41.50 -19.49
N ALA A 4 -5.88 -41.29 -18.43
CA ALA A 4 -5.73 -39.98 -17.81
C ALA A 4 -4.97 -39.10 -18.83
N GLU A 5 -5.68 -38.29 -19.60
CA GLU A 5 -5.12 -37.21 -20.38
C GLU A 5 -4.42 -36.22 -19.42
N THR A 6 -3.12 -36.39 -19.32
CA THR A 6 -2.25 -35.39 -18.72
C THR A 6 -2.33 -34.16 -19.60
N ILE A 7 -3.19 -33.19 -19.27
CA ILE A 7 -3.23 -31.88 -19.90
C ILE A 7 -1.86 -31.23 -19.68
N ARG A 8 -0.94 -31.42 -20.62
CA ARG A 8 0.28 -30.63 -20.73
C ARG A 8 -0.17 -29.17 -20.90
N ARG A 9 -0.13 -28.39 -19.81
CA ARG A 9 -0.33 -26.94 -19.89
C ARG A 9 0.69 -26.40 -20.90
N ALA A 10 0.20 -26.02 -22.08
CA ALA A 10 1.03 -25.38 -23.11
C ALA A 10 1.74 -24.16 -22.52
N ALA A 11 3.01 -23.98 -22.87
CA ALA A 11 3.74 -22.80 -22.43
C ALA A 11 3.05 -21.53 -22.97
N PRO A 12 2.90 -20.47 -22.16
CA PRO A 12 2.22 -19.27 -22.61
C PRO A 12 2.90 -18.68 -23.84
N GLU A 13 2.09 -18.24 -24.81
CA GLU A 13 2.56 -17.60 -26.03
C GLU A 13 3.54 -16.45 -25.74
N ARG A 14 4.46 -16.18 -26.66
CA ARG A 14 5.46 -15.08 -26.53
C ARG A 14 4.80 -13.74 -26.17
N THR A 15 3.64 -13.46 -26.75
CA THR A 15 2.85 -12.24 -26.47
C THR A 15 2.42 -12.16 -25.01
N VAL A 16 1.93 -13.24 -24.41
CA VAL A 16 1.49 -13.28 -23.01
C VAL A 16 2.68 -13.14 -22.05
N ARG A 17 3.83 -13.75 -22.39
CA ARG A 17 5.06 -13.57 -21.60
C ARG A 17 5.55 -12.11 -21.61
N ARG A 18 5.52 -11.44 -22.78
CA ARG A 18 5.87 -10.02 -22.90
C ARG A 18 4.91 -9.13 -22.13
N ALA A 19 3.61 -9.41 -22.21
CA ALA A 19 2.59 -8.69 -21.44
C ALA A 19 2.78 -8.86 -19.92
N ARG A 20 3.16 -10.05 -19.44
CA ARG A 20 3.52 -10.26 -18.04
C ARG A 20 4.69 -9.38 -17.60
N LEU A 21 5.76 -9.29 -18.41
CA LEU A 21 6.90 -8.41 -18.12
C LEU A 21 6.52 -6.94 -18.14
N ALA A 22 5.65 -6.53 -19.07
CA ALA A 22 5.12 -5.16 -19.14
C ALA A 22 4.33 -4.79 -17.89
N VAL A 23 3.42 -5.66 -17.44
CA VAL A 23 2.66 -5.44 -16.19
C VAL A 23 3.61 -5.43 -14.98
N SER A 24 4.60 -6.32 -14.95
CA SER A 24 5.63 -6.31 -13.89
C SER A 24 6.36 -4.96 -13.83
N ALA A 25 6.72 -4.41 -14.98
CA ALA A 25 7.36 -3.09 -15.05
C ALA A 25 6.44 -1.97 -14.57
N LEU A 26 5.14 -2.01 -14.90
CA LEU A 26 4.16 -1.04 -14.40
C LEU A 26 4.01 -1.11 -12.87
N PHE A 27 3.93 -2.30 -12.27
CA PHE A 27 3.88 -2.45 -10.82
C PHE A 27 5.16 -1.97 -10.13
N LEU A 28 6.32 -2.27 -10.72
CA LEU A 28 7.61 -1.79 -10.20
C LEU A 28 7.68 -0.25 -10.24
N THR A 29 7.29 0.38 -11.35
CA THR A 29 7.32 1.85 -11.49
C THR A 29 6.35 2.53 -10.54
N ASN A 30 5.16 1.98 -10.31
CA ASN A 30 4.19 2.54 -9.37
C ASN A 30 4.75 2.54 -7.95
N GLY A 31 5.27 1.41 -7.45
CA GLY A 31 5.90 1.32 -6.14
C GLY A 31 7.11 2.25 -6.00
N ALA A 32 7.96 2.33 -7.03
CA ALA A 32 9.15 3.16 -7.01
C ALA A 32 8.84 4.66 -7.03
N LEU A 33 7.87 5.11 -7.83
CA LEU A 33 7.47 6.52 -7.88
C LEU A 33 7.01 7.04 -6.52
N PHE A 34 6.07 6.33 -5.89
CA PHE A 34 5.57 6.71 -4.57
C PHE A 34 6.70 6.73 -3.52
N ALA A 35 7.54 5.69 -3.48
CA ALA A 35 8.62 5.58 -2.52
C ALA A 35 9.76 6.59 -2.71
N ASN A 36 9.87 7.24 -3.88
CA ASN A 36 10.91 8.25 -4.13
C ASN A 36 10.66 9.57 -3.38
N ILE A 37 9.40 9.97 -3.16
CA ILE A 37 9.12 11.24 -2.48
C ILE A 37 9.17 11.12 -0.95
N LEU A 38 8.82 9.95 -0.38
CA LEU A 38 8.67 9.79 1.07
C LEU A 38 9.92 10.18 1.88
N PRO A 39 11.15 9.74 1.52
CA PRO A 39 12.36 10.19 2.22
C PRO A 39 12.68 11.68 2.04
N ARG A 40 12.05 12.36 1.08
CA ARG A 40 12.20 13.79 0.84
C ARG A 40 11.20 14.66 1.62
N TYR A 41 10.21 14.07 2.24
CA TYR A 41 9.21 14.82 3.02
C TYR A 41 9.78 15.74 4.10
N PRO A 42 10.84 15.37 4.88
CA PRO A 42 11.44 16.30 5.83
C PRO A 42 12.00 17.56 5.16
N GLU A 43 12.63 17.42 3.98
CA GLU A 43 13.15 18.53 3.20
C GLU A 43 12.02 19.46 2.73
N ILE A 44 10.92 18.89 2.20
CA ILE A 44 9.74 19.64 1.76
C ILE A 44 9.09 20.36 2.94
N LYS A 45 8.91 19.67 4.09
CA LYS A 45 8.37 20.24 5.32
C LYS A 45 9.16 21.48 5.75
N ALA A 46 10.48 21.35 5.78
CA ALA A 46 11.39 22.45 6.17
C ALA A 46 11.36 23.61 5.17
N GLN A 47 11.38 23.33 3.85
CA GLN A 47 11.32 24.36 2.81
C GLN A 47 10.01 25.16 2.83
N LEU A 48 8.90 24.50 3.15
CA LEU A 48 7.57 25.12 3.21
C LEU A 48 7.25 25.73 4.58
N GLY A 49 8.14 25.56 5.58
CA GLY A 49 7.93 26.03 6.95
C GLY A 49 6.69 25.42 7.63
N LEU A 50 6.34 24.16 7.31
CA LEU A 50 5.18 23.50 7.87
C LEU A 50 5.48 23.00 9.30
N ASP A 51 4.56 23.26 10.23
CA ASP A 51 4.51 22.55 11.51
C ASP A 51 4.08 21.09 11.33
N ASN A 52 4.05 20.32 12.38
CA ASN A 52 3.70 18.89 12.28
C ASN A 52 2.22 18.66 11.93
N VAL A 53 1.32 19.54 12.37
CA VAL A 53 -0.11 19.49 12.03
C VAL A 53 -0.29 19.81 10.54
N GLY A 54 0.26 20.92 10.07
CA GLY A 54 0.18 21.33 8.66
C GLY A 54 0.79 20.31 7.72
N TYR A 55 1.91 19.71 8.10
CA TYR A 55 2.54 18.62 7.36
C TYR A 55 1.62 17.39 7.33
N GLY A 56 1.12 16.92 8.48
CA GLY A 56 0.23 15.75 8.54
C GLY A 56 -1.05 15.94 7.72
N VAL A 57 -1.67 17.14 7.76
CA VAL A 57 -2.83 17.47 6.94
C VAL A 57 -2.48 17.49 5.45
N ALA A 58 -1.33 18.07 5.08
CA ALA A 58 -0.91 18.16 3.69
C ALA A 58 -0.67 16.78 3.07
N ILE A 59 0.03 15.87 3.77
CA ILE A 59 0.29 14.52 3.25
C ILE A 59 -0.97 13.63 3.22
N ALA A 60 -1.95 13.88 4.09
CA ALA A 60 -3.25 13.21 4.04
C ALA A 60 -4.03 13.51 2.74
N ALA A 61 -3.65 14.55 1.99
CA ALA A 61 -4.26 14.86 0.70
C ALA A 61 -4.02 13.73 -0.34
N PHE A 62 -2.92 12.99 -0.25
CA PHE A 62 -2.64 11.86 -1.15
C PHE A 62 -3.69 10.74 -1.01
N PRO A 63 -3.91 10.14 0.17
CA PRO A 63 -4.98 9.16 0.35
C PRO A 63 -6.38 9.76 0.16
N ALA A 64 -6.60 11.05 0.42
CA ALA A 64 -7.87 11.72 0.11
C ALA A 64 -8.15 11.72 -1.41
N GLY A 65 -7.16 12.05 -2.22
CA GLY A 65 -7.24 11.97 -3.67
C GLY A 65 -7.52 10.54 -4.17
N ALA A 66 -6.85 9.55 -3.57
CA ALA A 66 -7.06 8.14 -3.89
C ALA A 66 -8.50 7.68 -3.58
N ILE A 67 -9.08 8.12 -2.46
CA ILE A 67 -10.48 7.82 -2.12
C ILE A 67 -11.44 8.48 -3.11
N ALA A 68 -11.23 9.76 -3.40
CA ALA A 68 -12.10 10.54 -4.27
C ALA A 68 -12.13 10.01 -5.72
N ALA A 69 -10.97 9.56 -6.24
CA ALA A 69 -10.83 9.16 -7.64
C ALA A 69 -11.03 7.65 -7.89
N GLY A 70 -11.08 6.82 -6.85
CA GLY A 70 -11.18 5.36 -7.01
C GLY A 70 -12.37 4.91 -7.85
N LEU A 71 -13.51 5.61 -7.77
CA LEU A 71 -14.70 5.31 -8.56
C LEU A 71 -14.57 5.71 -10.05
N LEU A 72 -13.72 6.68 -10.37
CA LEU A 72 -13.48 7.11 -11.76
C LEU A 72 -12.68 6.08 -12.56
N ALA A 73 -11.88 5.26 -11.91
CA ALA A 73 -11.03 4.26 -12.56
C ALA A 73 -11.83 3.33 -13.48
N ALA A 74 -12.95 2.79 -13.00
CA ALA A 74 -13.78 1.88 -13.79
C ALA A 74 -14.33 2.55 -15.08
N VAL A 75 -14.74 3.81 -14.99
CA VAL A 75 -15.26 4.57 -16.15
C VAL A 75 -14.15 4.79 -17.18
N LEU A 76 -12.96 5.19 -16.71
CA LEU A 76 -11.81 5.44 -17.58
C LEU A 76 -11.31 4.15 -18.24
N ILE A 77 -11.23 3.05 -17.50
CA ILE A 77 -10.82 1.74 -18.03
C ILE A 77 -11.78 1.27 -19.11
N ARG A 78 -13.10 1.33 -18.90
CA ARG A 78 -14.08 0.96 -19.92
C ARG A 78 -13.95 1.79 -21.20
N ARG A 79 -13.65 3.10 -21.06
CA ARG A 79 -13.57 4.00 -22.21
C ARG A 79 -12.24 3.87 -22.98
N PHE A 80 -11.12 3.74 -22.28
CA PHE A 80 -9.79 3.87 -22.87
C PHE A 80 -8.95 2.58 -22.81
N GLY A 81 -9.37 1.59 -22.02
CA GLY A 81 -8.67 0.32 -21.77
C GLY A 81 -7.68 0.41 -20.61
N SER A 82 -7.52 -0.70 -19.88
CA SER A 82 -6.68 -0.78 -18.65
C SER A 82 -5.22 -0.45 -18.90
N ALA A 83 -4.61 -0.95 -20.00
CA ALA A 83 -3.20 -0.70 -20.30
C ALA A 83 -2.89 0.79 -20.49
N ARG A 84 -3.72 1.51 -21.25
CA ARG A 84 -3.52 2.95 -21.50
C ARG A 84 -3.71 3.76 -20.23
N ILE A 85 -4.75 3.46 -19.46
CA ILE A 85 -5.03 4.16 -18.20
C ILE A 85 -3.92 3.90 -17.18
N ALA A 86 -3.40 2.68 -17.06
CA ALA A 86 -2.27 2.39 -16.19
C ALA A 86 -1.04 3.24 -16.55
N VAL A 87 -0.71 3.37 -17.85
CA VAL A 87 0.45 4.15 -18.30
C VAL A 87 0.24 5.65 -18.14
N ILE A 88 -0.91 6.18 -18.58
CA ILE A 88 -1.24 7.61 -18.42
C ILE A 88 -1.27 7.99 -16.93
N GLY A 89 -1.88 7.15 -16.11
CA GLY A 89 -1.93 7.36 -14.68
C GLY A 89 -0.54 7.32 -14.02
N THR A 90 0.35 6.39 -14.42
CA THR A 90 1.75 6.35 -13.95
C THR A 90 2.48 7.66 -14.25
N VAL A 91 2.35 8.18 -15.47
CA VAL A 91 2.95 9.48 -15.86
C VAL A 91 2.34 10.62 -15.05
N ALA A 92 1.01 10.64 -14.90
CA ALA A 92 0.31 11.66 -14.13
C ALA A 92 0.68 11.62 -12.63
N THR A 93 0.83 10.43 -12.04
CA THR A 93 1.32 10.26 -10.67
C THR A 93 2.73 10.84 -10.52
N GLY A 94 3.65 10.48 -11.43
CA GLY A 94 5.02 11.02 -11.41
C GLY A 94 5.07 12.55 -11.51
N LEU A 95 4.27 13.13 -12.42
CA LEU A 95 4.16 14.59 -12.56
C LEU A 95 3.52 15.24 -11.33
N GLY A 96 2.51 14.62 -10.72
CA GLY A 96 1.88 15.07 -9.47
C GLY A 96 2.88 15.10 -8.31
N LEU A 97 3.68 14.04 -8.15
CA LEU A 97 4.72 13.96 -7.11
C LEU A 97 5.86 14.96 -7.36
N LEU A 98 6.26 15.17 -8.62
CA LEU A 98 7.23 16.20 -8.98
C LEU A 98 6.69 17.60 -8.69
N ALA A 99 5.42 17.87 -9.04
CA ALA A 99 4.76 19.14 -8.73
C ALA A 99 4.64 19.37 -7.21
N ALA A 100 4.37 18.32 -6.44
CA ALA A 100 4.36 18.39 -4.98
C ALA A 100 5.73 18.78 -4.43
N ALA A 101 6.82 18.18 -4.94
CA ALA A 101 8.17 18.49 -4.51
C ALA A 101 8.64 19.92 -4.86
N LEU A 102 8.07 20.50 -5.91
CA LEU A 102 8.40 21.86 -6.37
C LEU A 102 7.36 22.90 -5.90
N ALA A 103 6.41 22.51 -5.08
CA ALA A 103 5.34 23.40 -4.63
C ALA A 103 5.90 24.56 -3.78
N PRO A 104 5.50 25.81 -4.08
CA PRO A 104 5.99 26.99 -3.36
C PRO A 104 5.19 27.27 -2.06
N SER A 105 4.16 26.47 -1.75
CA SER A 105 3.34 26.62 -0.54
C SER A 105 2.74 25.31 -0.11
N GLY A 106 2.39 25.18 1.19
CA GLY A 106 1.76 23.99 1.75
C GLY A 106 0.42 23.66 1.08
N ILE A 107 -0.35 24.64 0.65
CA ILE A 107 -1.61 24.42 -0.07
C ILE A 107 -1.35 23.79 -1.44
N LEU A 108 -0.40 24.32 -2.22
CA LEU A 108 -0.06 23.76 -3.52
C LEU A 108 0.59 22.37 -3.40
N PHE A 109 1.36 22.13 -2.33
CA PHE A 109 1.87 20.81 -1.98
C PHE A 109 0.73 19.83 -1.75
N ALA A 110 -0.26 20.17 -0.91
CA ALA A 110 -1.42 19.33 -0.65
C ALA A 110 -2.26 19.09 -1.92
N VAL A 111 -2.51 20.11 -2.75
CA VAL A 111 -3.24 19.95 -4.02
C VAL A 111 -2.50 19.03 -4.99
N ALA A 112 -1.18 19.17 -5.11
CA ALA A 112 -0.37 18.30 -5.98
C ALA A 112 -0.37 16.86 -5.47
N LEU A 113 -0.29 16.64 -4.14
CA LEU A 113 -0.43 15.31 -3.54
C LEU A 113 -1.83 14.72 -3.75
N LEU A 114 -2.89 15.51 -3.64
CA LEU A 114 -4.27 15.06 -3.90
C LEU A 114 -4.43 14.58 -5.35
N LEU A 115 -3.91 15.33 -6.31
CA LEU A 115 -3.93 14.96 -7.73
C LEU A 115 -3.02 13.74 -8.00
N GLY A 116 -1.85 13.68 -7.36
CA GLY A 116 -0.96 12.53 -7.41
C GLY A 116 -1.62 11.27 -6.89
N GLY A 117 -2.25 11.34 -5.71
CA GLY A 117 -2.97 10.21 -5.11
C GLY A 117 -4.20 9.78 -5.90
N ALA A 118 -4.93 10.73 -6.50
CA ALA A 118 -6.03 10.43 -7.41
C ALA A 118 -5.54 9.64 -8.64
N SER A 119 -4.43 10.09 -9.23
CA SER A 119 -3.82 9.42 -10.39
C SER A 119 -3.27 8.05 -10.02
N ASP A 120 -2.64 7.92 -8.86
CA ASP A 120 -2.10 6.67 -8.33
C ASP A 120 -3.18 5.62 -8.12
N ALA A 121 -4.32 5.98 -7.52
CA ALA A 121 -5.44 5.07 -7.31
C ALA A 121 -6.06 4.60 -8.65
N ILE A 122 -6.19 5.48 -9.63
CA ILE A 122 -6.64 5.12 -10.98
C ILE A 122 -5.63 4.17 -11.63
N THR A 123 -4.34 4.44 -11.48
CA THR A 123 -3.26 3.59 -11.98
C THR A 123 -3.30 2.20 -11.35
N ASP A 124 -3.43 2.11 -10.03
CA ASP A 124 -3.48 0.84 -9.30
C ASP A 124 -4.64 -0.03 -9.78
N VAL A 125 -5.85 0.52 -9.87
CA VAL A 125 -7.01 -0.21 -10.41
C VAL A 125 -6.76 -0.67 -11.85
N ALA A 126 -6.20 0.18 -12.69
CA ALA A 126 -5.98 -0.13 -14.10
C ALA A 126 -4.90 -1.21 -14.31
N GLN A 127 -3.79 -1.13 -13.59
CA GLN A 127 -2.73 -2.13 -13.69
C GLN A 127 -3.14 -3.48 -13.09
N ASN A 128 -3.96 -3.49 -12.04
CA ASN A 128 -4.56 -4.72 -11.49
C ASN A 128 -5.53 -5.35 -12.50
N ALA A 129 -6.43 -4.58 -13.11
CA ALA A 129 -7.34 -5.06 -14.15
C ALA A 129 -6.58 -5.66 -15.33
N HIS A 130 -5.51 -4.97 -15.82
CA HIS A 130 -4.67 -5.49 -16.89
C HIS A 130 -3.89 -6.73 -16.47
N GLY A 131 -3.39 -6.77 -15.24
CA GLY A 131 -2.70 -7.92 -14.64
C GLY A 131 -3.58 -9.16 -14.57
N LEU A 132 -4.83 -9.03 -14.15
CA LEU A 132 -5.81 -10.11 -14.15
C LEU A 132 -6.13 -10.60 -15.56
N ARG A 133 -6.25 -9.70 -16.54
CA ARG A 133 -6.41 -10.06 -17.95
C ARG A 133 -5.24 -10.88 -18.48
N VAL A 134 -4.00 -10.49 -18.14
CA VAL A 134 -2.79 -11.25 -18.47
C VAL A 134 -2.80 -12.60 -17.74
N GLN A 135 -3.18 -12.65 -16.46
CA GLN A 135 -3.25 -13.87 -15.67
C GLN A 135 -4.21 -14.91 -16.28
N ARG A 136 -5.41 -14.49 -16.72
CA ARG A 136 -6.37 -15.39 -17.40
C ARG A 136 -5.74 -16.06 -18.62
N ARG A 137 -5.02 -15.30 -19.46
CA ARG A 137 -4.32 -15.84 -20.64
C ARG A 137 -3.07 -16.63 -20.29
N TYR A 138 -2.43 -16.33 -19.16
CA TYR A 138 -1.23 -17.02 -18.69
C TYR A 138 -1.55 -18.42 -18.11
N GLY A 139 -2.80 -18.66 -17.70
CA GLY A 139 -3.29 -19.94 -17.19
C GLY A 139 -2.77 -20.32 -15.80
N ARG A 140 -2.16 -19.40 -15.05
CA ARG A 140 -1.66 -19.60 -13.68
C ARG A 140 -1.80 -18.30 -12.90
N SER A 141 -1.98 -18.40 -11.56
CA SER A 141 -1.98 -17.21 -10.70
C SER A 141 -0.63 -16.50 -10.74
N ILE A 142 -0.63 -15.20 -11.06
CA ILE A 142 0.56 -14.34 -11.14
C ILE A 142 0.33 -12.96 -10.49
N ILE A 143 -0.89 -12.66 -10.04
CA ILE A 143 -1.20 -11.35 -9.47
C ILE A 143 -0.34 -11.04 -8.24
N ASN A 144 -0.14 -12.02 -7.34
CA ASN A 144 0.70 -11.85 -6.17
C ASN A 144 2.17 -11.55 -6.54
N SER A 145 2.65 -12.09 -7.67
CA SER A 145 4.00 -11.77 -8.15
C SER A 145 4.14 -10.32 -8.60
N PHE A 146 3.06 -9.71 -9.11
CA PHE A 146 3.07 -8.29 -9.47
C PHE A 146 3.15 -7.41 -8.21
N HIS A 147 2.39 -7.72 -7.16
CA HIS A 147 2.47 -7.00 -5.89
C HIS A 147 3.84 -7.18 -5.19
N ALA A 148 4.46 -8.36 -5.32
CA ALA A 148 5.84 -8.55 -4.86
C ALA A 148 6.82 -7.64 -5.62
N ILE A 149 6.66 -7.51 -6.93
CA ILE A 149 7.48 -6.61 -7.77
C ILE A 149 7.21 -5.14 -7.41
N TRP A 150 5.97 -4.76 -7.09
CA TRP A 150 5.64 -3.44 -6.55
C TRP A 150 6.45 -3.13 -5.27
N SER A 151 6.52 -4.09 -4.35
CA SER A 151 7.30 -3.93 -3.10
C SER A 151 8.80 -3.78 -3.37
N ILE A 152 9.35 -4.52 -4.36
CA ILE A 152 10.73 -4.32 -4.82
C ILE A 152 10.90 -2.90 -5.37
N GLY A 153 9.93 -2.42 -6.17
CA GLY A 153 9.89 -1.04 -6.66
C GLY A 153 9.94 -0.03 -5.51
N ALA A 154 9.14 -0.23 -4.46
CA ALA A 154 9.13 0.67 -3.30
C ALA A 154 10.48 0.71 -2.57
N VAL A 155 11.14 -0.44 -2.37
CA VAL A 155 12.48 -0.50 -1.77
C VAL A 155 13.51 0.21 -2.66
N LEU A 156 13.46 -0.01 -3.98
CA LEU A 156 14.34 0.64 -4.94
C LEU A 156 14.11 2.16 -4.97
N GLY A 157 12.85 2.62 -4.97
CA GLY A 157 12.50 4.04 -4.92
C GLY A 157 13.01 4.73 -3.66
N GLY A 158 12.83 4.10 -2.49
CA GLY A 158 13.40 4.59 -1.24
C GLY A 158 14.93 4.63 -1.25
N GLY A 159 15.57 3.61 -1.83
CA GLY A 159 17.02 3.56 -2.02
C GLY A 159 17.53 4.64 -2.98
N MET A 160 16.81 4.91 -4.08
CA MET A 160 17.12 6.02 -5.01
C MET A 160 17.02 7.37 -4.29
N ALA A 161 15.99 7.57 -3.46
CA ALA A 161 15.86 8.79 -2.68
C ALA A 161 17.01 8.94 -1.66
N ALA A 162 17.36 7.88 -0.94
CA ALA A 162 18.49 7.89 0.00
C ALA A 162 19.80 8.21 -0.71
N ALA A 163 20.06 7.60 -1.86
CA ALA A 163 21.24 7.89 -2.67
C ALA A 163 21.26 9.34 -3.18
N ALA A 164 20.12 9.85 -3.67
CA ALA A 164 20.02 11.24 -4.13
C ALA A 164 20.24 12.24 -2.99
N ILE A 165 19.76 11.95 -1.77
CA ILE A 165 20.02 12.74 -0.56
C ILE A 165 21.50 12.70 -0.21
N ALA A 166 22.14 11.52 -0.21
CA ALA A 166 23.57 11.36 0.07
C ALA A 166 24.43 12.13 -0.93
N LEU A 167 24.04 12.13 -2.20
CA LEU A 167 24.70 12.90 -3.28
C LEU A 167 24.33 14.39 -3.29
N ARG A 168 23.51 14.84 -2.36
CA ARG A 168 23.00 16.23 -2.27
C ARG A 168 22.34 16.73 -3.55
N LEU A 169 21.68 15.85 -4.28
CA LEU A 169 20.93 16.24 -5.49
C LEU A 169 19.72 17.11 -5.09
N PRO A 170 19.50 18.26 -5.75
CA PRO A 170 18.29 19.05 -5.55
C PRO A 170 17.04 18.19 -5.76
N ILE A 171 16.02 18.39 -4.94
CA ILE A 171 14.80 17.56 -4.94
C ILE A 171 14.12 17.53 -6.32
N GLY A 172 14.04 18.67 -7.00
CA GLY A 172 13.45 18.78 -8.34
C GLY A 172 14.24 17.98 -9.40
N VAL A 173 15.58 17.96 -9.30
CA VAL A 173 16.43 17.16 -10.20
C VAL A 173 16.22 15.68 -9.96
N HIS A 174 16.25 15.24 -8.69
CA HIS A 174 16.04 13.85 -8.32
C HIS A 174 14.68 13.34 -8.81
N LEU A 175 13.57 14.00 -8.42
CA LEU A 175 12.23 13.57 -8.79
C LEU A 175 11.93 13.79 -10.27
N GLY A 176 12.56 14.79 -10.92
CA GLY A 176 12.50 14.96 -12.36
C GLY A 176 13.11 13.78 -13.12
N ILE A 177 14.31 13.33 -12.70
CA ILE A 177 14.97 12.14 -13.26
C ILE A 177 14.11 10.90 -13.01
N SER A 178 13.63 10.68 -11.79
CA SER A 178 12.78 9.54 -11.44
C SER A 178 11.50 9.52 -12.28
N THR A 179 10.81 10.66 -12.41
CA THR A 179 9.60 10.79 -13.24
C THR A 179 9.90 10.48 -14.70
N ALA A 180 10.97 11.02 -15.26
CA ALA A 180 11.36 10.78 -16.65
C ALA A 180 11.69 9.30 -16.92
N VAL A 181 12.48 8.67 -16.03
CA VAL A 181 12.86 7.26 -16.15
C VAL A 181 11.63 6.36 -16.07
N PHE A 182 10.79 6.55 -15.05
CA PHE A 182 9.62 5.67 -14.86
C PHE A 182 8.52 5.94 -15.90
N ALA A 183 8.36 7.18 -16.37
CA ALA A 183 7.51 7.47 -17.52
C ALA A 183 8.00 6.76 -18.78
N ALA A 184 9.31 6.78 -19.06
CA ALA A 184 9.88 6.07 -20.21
C ALA A 184 9.68 4.54 -20.10
N VAL A 185 9.84 3.97 -18.89
CA VAL A 185 9.56 2.54 -18.64
C VAL A 185 8.09 2.23 -18.87
N ALA A 186 7.17 3.04 -18.34
CA ALA A 186 5.72 2.84 -18.50
C ALA A 186 5.28 2.96 -19.96
N LEU A 187 5.78 3.98 -20.69
CA LEU A 187 5.49 4.16 -22.12
C LEU A 187 6.05 2.99 -22.96
N THR A 188 7.23 2.50 -22.62
CA THR A 188 7.81 1.31 -23.27
C THR A 188 6.99 0.06 -22.98
N ALA A 189 6.55 -0.13 -21.72
CA ALA A 189 5.71 -1.24 -21.31
C ALA A 189 4.38 -1.27 -22.09
N LEU A 190 3.81 -0.11 -22.45
CA LEU A 190 2.56 -0.04 -23.21
C LEU A 190 2.64 -0.81 -24.53
N ALA A 191 3.77 -0.76 -25.23
CA ALA A 191 3.96 -1.46 -26.49
C ALA A 191 3.91 -3.00 -26.37
N PHE A 192 4.11 -3.52 -25.16
CA PHE A 192 4.11 -4.96 -24.87
C PHE A 192 2.90 -5.42 -24.07
N CYS A 193 2.00 -4.52 -23.66
CA CYS A 193 0.72 -4.85 -23.02
C CYS A 193 -0.21 -5.60 -24.00
N LEU A 194 -1.18 -6.34 -23.45
CA LEU A 194 -2.17 -7.01 -24.28
C LEU A 194 -3.03 -6.00 -25.06
N PRO A 195 -3.18 -6.17 -26.37
CA PRO A 195 -4.02 -5.31 -27.18
C PRO A 195 -5.51 -5.55 -26.92
N GLY A 196 -6.36 -4.60 -27.33
CA GLY A 196 -7.82 -4.72 -27.25
C GLY A 196 -8.43 -4.13 -25.97
N ARG A 197 -9.78 -4.09 -25.91
CA ARG A 197 -10.55 -3.62 -24.77
C ARG A 197 -10.68 -4.69 -23.70
N ASP A 198 -10.95 -4.26 -22.47
CA ASP A 198 -11.20 -5.14 -21.33
C ASP A 198 -12.70 -5.53 -21.34
N GLU A 199 -13.09 -6.51 -22.14
CA GLU A 199 -14.49 -6.92 -22.33
C GLU A 199 -15.10 -7.64 -21.12
N GLU A 200 -14.29 -7.98 -20.09
CA GLU A 200 -14.72 -8.79 -18.94
C GLU A 200 -14.40 -8.11 -17.59
N ALA A 201 -14.04 -6.84 -17.55
CA ALA A 201 -13.80 -6.12 -16.29
C ALA A 201 -15.09 -5.89 -15.46
N ASP A 202 -16.25 -6.22 -16.02
CA ASP A 202 -17.55 -5.91 -15.42
C ASP A 202 -18.02 -6.97 -14.38
N ALA A 203 -17.37 -8.12 -14.25
CA ALA A 203 -17.87 -9.22 -13.42
C ALA A 203 -17.23 -9.27 -12.00
N GLU A 204 -16.10 -8.62 -11.77
CA GLU A 204 -15.40 -8.62 -10.47
C GLU A 204 -15.28 -7.24 -9.82
N ALA A 205 -15.86 -6.22 -10.41
CA ALA A 205 -15.93 -4.91 -9.78
C ALA A 205 -16.85 -4.97 -8.57
N THR A 206 -16.26 -4.79 -7.39
CA THR A 206 -16.87 -4.33 -6.12
C THR A 206 -18.39 -4.40 -6.11
N ALA A 207 -18.96 -5.13 -5.15
CA ALA A 207 -20.41 -5.17 -4.93
C ALA A 207 -21.00 -3.77 -5.11
N GLU A 208 -22.00 -3.63 -6.01
CA GLU A 208 -22.62 -2.33 -6.27
C GLU A 208 -23.15 -1.73 -4.95
N PRO A 209 -23.12 -0.40 -4.78
CA PRO A 209 -23.67 0.27 -3.58
C PRO A 209 -25.07 -0.20 -3.23
N ALA A 210 -25.90 -0.54 -4.23
CA ALA A 210 -27.21 -1.12 -4.08
C ALA A 210 -27.21 -2.50 -3.39
N GLU A 211 -26.16 -3.29 -3.57
CA GLU A 211 -26.06 -4.62 -2.91
C GLU A 211 -25.66 -4.48 -1.44
N ILE A 212 -24.83 -3.48 -1.12
CA ILE A 212 -24.50 -3.13 0.28
C ILE A 212 -25.76 -2.66 0.99
N GLU A 213 -26.55 -1.77 0.37
CA GLU A 213 -27.82 -1.28 0.93
C GLU A 213 -28.84 -2.43 1.15
N LYS A 214 -28.96 -3.36 0.19
CA LYS A 214 -29.81 -4.54 0.35
C LYS A 214 -29.34 -5.48 1.46
N ALA A 215 -28.02 -5.64 1.65
CA ALA A 215 -27.47 -6.46 2.74
C ALA A 215 -27.81 -5.83 4.10
N VAL A 216 -27.68 -4.51 4.23
CA VAL A 216 -28.05 -3.75 5.44
C VAL A 216 -29.54 -3.85 5.72
N ARG A 217 -30.41 -3.72 4.71
CA ARG A 217 -31.87 -3.82 4.86
C ARG A 217 -32.38 -5.23 5.24
N ARG A 218 -31.65 -6.30 4.93
CA ARG A 218 -32.03 -7.70 5.27
C ARG A 218 -31.76 -8.11 6.71
N GLY A 219 -31.21 -7.23 7.54
CA GLY A 219 -30.96 -7.51 8.95
C GLY A 219 -29.78 -8.46 9.14
N VAL A 220 -28.57 -7.93 9.02
CA VAL A 220 -27.33 -8.67 9.34
C VAL A 220 -27.28 -8.93 10.84
N GLY A 221 -27.10 -10.17 11.26
CA GLY A 221 -27.06 -10.54 12.67
C GLY A 221 -25.90 -9.83 13.42
N PRO A 222 -26.06 -9.53 14.73
CA PRO A 222 -25.09 -8.74 15.48
C PRO A 222 -23.68 -9.33 15.50
N ARG A 223 -23.55 -10.65 15.39
CA ARG A 223 -22.24 -11.33 15.26
C ARG A 223 -21.50 -10.99 13.98
N VAL A 224 -22.21 -10.87 12.86
CA VAL A 224 -21.62 -10.54 11.55
C VAL A 224 -21.23 -9.06 11.54
N VAL A 225 -22.07 -8.18 12.10
CA VAL A 225 -21.72 -6.76 12.27
C VAL A 225 -20.45 -6.59 13.11
N PHE A 226 -20.37 -7.29 14.24
CA PHE A 226 -19.17 -7.28 15.08
C PHE A 226 -17.92 -7.77 14.31
N ALA A 227 -18.06 -8.86 13.54
CA ALA A 227 -16.96 -9.40 12.75
C ALA A 227 -16.48 -8.40 11.68
N VAL A 228 -17.40 -7.75 10.95
CA VAL A 228 -17.05 -6.71 9.96
C VAL A 228 -16.33 -5.54 10.62
N ILE A 229 -16.83 -5.05 11.76
CA ILE A 229 -16.17 -3.96 12.50
C ILE A 229 -14.78 -4.37 12.97
N ALA A 230 -14.64 -5.56 13.57
CA ALA A 230 -13.35 -6.05 14.05
C ALA A 230 -12.34 -6.25 12.91
N LEU A 231 -12.75 -6.81 11.77
CA LEU A 231 -11.91 -6.98 10.60
C LEU A 231 -11.51 -5.62 9.99
N THR A 232 -12.44 -4.67 9.94
CA THR A 232 -12.15 -3.30 9.52
C THR A 232 -11.10 -2.65 10.44
N LEU A 233 -11.25 -2.79 11.76
CA LEU A 233 -10.29 -2.24 12.72
C LEU A 233 -8.92 -2.91 12.62
N ILE A 234 -8.84 -4.22 12.34
CA ILE A 234 -7.57 -4.91 12.07
C ILE A 234 -6.91 -4.35 10.80
N ALA A 235 -7.66 -4.19 9.72
CA ALA A 235 -7.14 -3.63 8.48
C ALA A 235 -6.69 -2.16 8.65
N MET A 236 -7.50 -1.34 9.34
CA MET A 236 -7.13 0.04 9.67
C MET A 236 -5.90 0.12 10.57
N ALA A 237 -5.77 -0.78 11.55
CA ALA A 237 -4.59 -0.85 12.40
C ALA A 237 -3.32 -1.13 11.59
N GLY A 238 -3.40 -2.06 10.62
CA GLY A 238 -2.32 -2.28 9.66
C GLY A 238 -1.99 -1.02 8.86
N ALA A 239 -2.99 -0.35 8.31
CA ALA A 239 -2.84 0.88 7.53
C ALA A 239 -2.23 2.04 8.33
N VAL A 240 -2.69 2.24 9.57
CA VAL A 240 -2.18 3.28 10.48
C VAL A 240 -0.72 3.02 10.85
N ALA A 241 -0.36 1.77 11.17
CA ALA A 241 1.02 1.43 11.53
C ALA A 241 1.96 1.54 10.32
N GLU A 242 1.50 1.16 9.13
CA GLU A 242 2.23 1.32 7.87
C GLU A 242 2.46 2.79 7.54
N ASP A 243 1.40 3.60 7.61
CA ASP A 243 1.48 5.03 7.29
C ASP A 243 2.35 5.80 8.29
N ALA A 244 2.26 5.49 9.58
CA ALA A 244 3.13 6.12 10.59
C ALA A 244 4.62 5.94 10.26
N GLY A 245 5.01 4.78 9.72
CA GLY A 245 6.37 4.56 9.24
C GLY A 245 6.66 5.25 7.90
N ASN A 246 5.75 5.17 6.94
CA ASN A 246 5.93 5.78 5.63
C ASN A 246 6.09 7.30 5.72
N SER A 247 5.27 7.94 6.54
CA SER A 247 5.18 9.40 6.62
C SER A 247 6.14 10.03 7.63
N TRP A 248 6.51 9.32 8.70
CA TRP A 248 7.19 9.91 9.84
C TRP A 248 8.55 9.29 10.19
N ALA A 249 8.91 8.10 9.65
CA ALA A 249 10.16 7.44 10.01
C ALA A 249 11.39 8.29 9.69
N THR A 250 11.48 8.84 8.48
CA THR A 250 12.59 9.66 8.04
C THR A 250 12.69 10.95 8.86
N LEU A 251 11.53 11.55 9.16
CA LEU A 251 11.44 12.78 9.97
C LEU A 251 11.93 12.51 11.41
N TYR A 252 11.44 11.45 12.03
CA TYR A 252 11.81 11.08 13.40
C TYR A 252 13.31 10.77 13.54
N LEU A 253 13.86 9.98 12.61
CA LEU A 253 15.28 9.67 12.61
C LEU A 253 16.15 10.93 12.40
N GLY A 254 15.75 11.82 11.49
CA GLY A 254 16.49 13.06 11.21
C GLY A 254 16.34 14.10 12.30
N GLU A 255 15.11 14.51 12.61
CA GLU A 255 14.86 15.65 13.51
C GLU A 255 15.00 15.27 14.99
N SER A 256 14.50 14.09 15.41
CA SER A 256 14.51 13.73 16.83
C SER A 256 15.76 12.98 17.27
N LEU A 257 16.37 12.16 16.40
CA LEU A 257 17.53 11.36 16.74
C LEU A 257 18.83 11.85 16.12
N GLY A 258 18.78 12.94 15.32
CA GLY A 258 19.98 13.53 14.70
C GLY A 258 20.68 12.62 13.70
N ALA A 259 19.96 11.67 13.10
CA ALA A 259 20.54 10.79 12.10
C ALA A 259 21.03 11.59 10.88
N ALA A 260 22.18 11.20 10.33
CA ALA A 260 22.68 11.81 9.10
C ALA A 260 21.62 11.70 7.98
N ALA A 261 21.55 12.70 7.11
CA ALA A 261 20.54 12.78 6.06
C ALA A 261 20.47 11.51 5.16
N ALA A 262 21.62 10.85 4.91
CA ALA A 262 21.69 9.60 4.16
C ALA A 262 21.19 8.38 4.97
N VAL A 263 21.14 8.46 6.31
CA VAL A 263 20.74 7.36 7.20
C VAL A 263 19.26 7.45 7.55
N ALA A 264 18.71 8.63 7.69
CA ALA A 264 17.32 8.85 8.07
C ALA A 264 16.30 8.08 7.18
N PRO A 265 16.45 7.98 5.85
CA PRO A 265 15.59 7.17 4.98
C PRO A 265 15.58 5.68 5.28
N LEU A 266 16.60 5.15 5.99
CA LEU A 266 16.69 3.72 6.29
C LEU A 266 15.55 3.23 7.18
N GLY A 267 14.92 4.10 7.97
CA GLY A 267 13.72 3.74 8.74
C GLY A 267 12.56 3.33 7.83
N PHE A 268 12.27 4.14 6.82
CA PHE A 268 11.27 3.81 5.80
C PHE A 268 11.66 2.56 4.98
N ILE A 269 12.91 2.49 4.51
CA ILE A 269 13.40 1.34 3.72
C ILE A 269 13.32 0.05 4.53
N ALA A 270 13.65 0.08 5.81
CA ALA A 270 13.57 -1.07 6.71
C ALA A 270 12.13 -1.53 6.92
N LEU A 271 11.18 -0.60 7.07
CA LEU A 271 9.77 -0.91 7.18
C LEU A 271 9.27 -1.63 5.92
N VAL A 272 9.45 -1.01 4.74
CA VAL A 272 8.93 -1.56 3.47
C VAL A 272 9.65 -2.85 3.09
N GLY A 273 10.96 -2.94 3.30
CA GLY A 273 11.74 -4.13 3.04
C GLY A 273 11.35 -5.31 3.94
N ALA A 274 11.15 -5.06 5.23
CA ALA A 274 10.69 -6.09 6.17
C ALA A 274 9.24 -6.51 5.89
N GLN A 275 8.37 -5.56 5.48
CA GLN A 275 7.01 -5.86 5.06
C GLN A 275 6.99 -6.76 3.82
N PHE A 276 7.87 -6.52 2.84
CA PHE A 276 8.04 -7.40 1.68
C PHE A 276 8.40 -8.83 2.11
N ILE A 277 9.38 -8.97 3.01
CA ILE A 277 9.78 -10.30 3.54
C ILE A 277 8.60 -10.96 4.27
N GLY A 278 7.89 -10.20 5.12
CA GLY A 278 6.72 -10.68 5.84
C GLY A 278 5.60 -11.16 4.91
N ARG A 279 5.34 -10.45 3.79
CA ARG A 279 4.37 -10.88 2.75
C ARG A 279 4.82 -12.15 2.04
N MET A 280 6.11 -12.27 1.70
CA MET A 280 6.65 -13.47 1.05
C MET A 280 6.54 -14.73 1.92
N LEU A 281 6.71 -14.59 3.22
CA LEU A 281 6.61 -15.70 4.17
C LEU A 281 5.16 -15.91 4.67
N GLY A 282 4.28 -14.93 4.46
CA GLY A 282 2.94 -14.84 5.03
C GLY A 282 2.05 -16.03 4.71
N ASP A 283 2.00 -16.44 3.44
CA ASP A 283 1.18 -17.57 3.00
C ASP A 283 1.62 -18.87 3.69
N GLY A 284 2.92 -19.17 3.69
CA GLY A 284 3.46 -20.37 4.34
C GLY A 284 3.28 -20.37 5.86
N MET A 285 3.38 -19.20 6.51
CA MET A 285 3.10 -19.07 7.93
C MET A 285 1.62 -19.28 8.22
N THR A 286 0.74 -18.70 7.38
CA THR A 286 -0.71 -18.83 7.52
C THR A 286 -1.18 -20.27 7.33
N ASP A 287 -0.66 -20.97 6.33
CA ASP A 287 -0.98 -22.38 6.09
C ASP A 287 -0.53 -23.29 7.27
N ARG A 288 0.60 -22.96 7.90
CA ARG A 288 1.15 -23.75 8.99
C ARG A 288 0.52 -23.46 10.35
N PHE A 289 0.26 -22.19 10.66
CA PHE A 289 -0.14 -21.73 11.99
C PHE A 289 -1.57 -21.18 12.06
N GLY A 290 -2.20 -20.87 10.93
CA GLY A 290 -3.49 -20.20 10.81
C GLY A 290 -3.39 -18.67 10.90
N GLN A 291 -4.33 -17.97 10.26
CA GLN A 291 -4.35 -16.50 10.17
C GLN A 291 -4.31 -15.82 11.54
N ARG A 292 -5.08 -16.32 12.53
CA ARG A 292 -5.14 -15.78 13.89
C ARG A 292 -3.78 -15.78 14.60
N ALA A 293 -3.05 -16.89 14.53
CA ALA A 293 -1.75 -17.01 15.18
C ALA A 293 -0.71 -16.09 14.53
N VAL A 294 -0.69 -16.03 13.19
CA VAL A 294 0.21 -15.17 12.43
C VAL A 294 -0.07 -13.69 12.71
N ALA A 295 -1.34 -13.27 12.71
CA ALA A 295 -1.73 -11.89 13.02
C ALA A 295 -1.35 -11.50 14.46
N ARG A 296 -1.54 -12.38 15.45
CA ARG A 296 -1.13 -12.14 16.83
C ARG A 296 0.38 -12.03 16.99
N ALA A 297 1.13 -12.99 16.43
CA ALA A 297 2.59 -12.98 16.49
C ALA A 297 3.16 -11.74 15.79
N GLY A 298 2.68 -11.44 14.58
CA GLY A 298 3.08 -10.26 13.84
C GLY A 298 2.76 -8.96 14.58
N GLY A 299 1.55 -8.81 15.08
CA GLY A 299 1.15 -7.64 15.86
C GLY A 299 1.97 -7.47 17.15
N LEU A 300 2.32 -8.56 17.85
CA LEU A 300 3.19 -8.52 19.02
C LEU A 300 4.63 -8.13 18.65
N ILE A 301 5.17 -8.64 17.54
CA ILE A 301 6.48 -8.24 17.02
C ILE A 301 6.50 -6.74 16.70
N ALA A 302 5.50 -6.24 16.00
CA ALA A 302 5.37 -4.83 15.67
C ALA A 302 5.25 -3.96 16.93
N ALA A 303 4.37 -4.33 17.85
CA ALA A 303 4.13 -3.60 19.09
C ALA A 303 5.38 -3.59 19.98
N ALA A 304 6.00 -4.74 20.23
CA ALA A 304 7.18 -4.85 21.08
C ALA A 304 8.39 -4.15 20.46
N GLY A 305 8.66 -4.39 19.15
CA GLY A 305 9.80 -3.79 18.46
C GLY A 305 9.73 -2.26 18.44
N MET A 306 8.58 -1.70 18.10
CA MET A 306 8.43 -0.23 18.09
C MET A 306 8.39 0.34 19.50
N THR A 307 7.75 -0.31 20.47
CA THR A 307 7.76 0.14 21.86
C THR A 307 9.19 0.21 22.40
N LEU A 308 10.00 -0.83 22.19
CA LEU A 308 11.40 -0.85 22.61
C LEU A 308 12.22 0.27 21.92
N ALA A 309 12.00 0.49 20.63
CA ALA A 309 12.65 1.56 19.89
C ALA A 309 12.28 2.96 20.42
N LEU A 310 11.03 3.15 20.83
CA LEU A 310 10.57 4.40 21.43
C LEU A 310 11.01 4.56 22.89
N LEU A 311 11.10 3.50 23.68
CA LEU A 311 11.58 3.56 25.08
C LEU A 311 13.09 3.82 25.15
N PHE A 312 13.87 3.20 24.28
CA PHE A 312 15.32 3.31 24.20
C PHE A 312 15.76 3.91 22.86
N PRO A 313 15.52 5.22 22.65
CA PRO A 313 15.70 5.84 21.34
C PRO A 313 17.16 5.82 20.91
N SER A 314 17.40 5.21 19.77
CA SER A 314 18.69 5.18 19.08
C SER A 314 18.45 4.96 17.58
N VAL A 315 19.33 5.49 16.73
CA VAL A 315 19.17 5.35 15.28
C VAL A 315 19.07 3.87 14.84
N PRO A 316 19.98 2.96 15.24
CA PRO A 316 19.88 1.55 14.87
C PRO A 316 18.65 0.85 15.45
N GLY A 317 18.34 1.13 16.73
CA GLY A 317 17.16 0.56 17.40
C GLY A 317 15.86 0.99 16.74
N THR A 318 15.76 2.24 16.33
CA THR A 318 14.57 2.78 15.63
C THR A 318 14.41 2.17 14.24
N ILE A 319 15.49 2.02 13.48
CA ILE A 319 15.46 1.32 12.18
C ILE A 319 14.98 -0.12 12.37
N ALA A 320 15.48 -0.83 13.39
CA ALA A 320 15.02 -2.18 13.73
C ALA A 320 13.56 -2.21 14.20
N GLY A 321 13.10 -1.17 14.93
CA GLY A 321 11.71 -0.99 15.32
C GLY A 321 10.77 -0.85 14.11
N PHE A 322 11.13 -0.02 13.12
CA PHE A 322 10.38 0.08 11.87
C PHE A 322 10.40 -1.21 11.05
N ALA A 323 11.52 -1.96 11.03
CA ALA A 323 11.57 -3.28 10.43
C ALA A 323 10.61 -4.26 11.14
N ALA A 324 10.56 -4.24 12.47
CA ALA A 324 9.62 -5.07 13.24
C ALA A 324 8.16 -4.70 12.96
N VAL A 325 7.84 -3.41 12.82
CA VAL A 325 6.52 -2.95 12.39
C VAL A 325 6.21 -3.49 11.00
N GLY A 326 7.07 -3.25 10.00
CA GLY A 326 6.84 -3.70 8.62
C GLY A 326 6.61 -5.20 8.52
N PHE A 327 7.47 -6.01 9.14
CA PHE A 327 7.31 -7.47 9.17
C PHE A 327 6.01 -7.89 9.87
N GLY A 328 5.73 -7.29 11.01
CA GLY A 328 4.62 -7.68 11.87
C GLY A 328 3.23 -7.36 11.27
N ILE A 329 3.10 -6.24 10.55
CA ILE A 329 1.82 -5.84 9.92
C ILE A 329 1.60 -6.44 8.54
N ALA A 330 2.60 -7.10 7.96
CA ALA A 330 2.63 -7.51 6.56
C ALA A 330 1.41 -8.32 6.11
N THR A 331 0.84 -9.14 7.00
CA THR A 331 -0.30 -10.02 6.73
C THR A 331 -1.65 -9.49 7.25
N LEU A 332 -1.67 -8.40 8.03
CA LEU A 332 -2.90 -7.94 8.71
C LEU A 332 -3.99 -7.53 7.73
N ILE A 333 -3.64 -6.68 6.75
CA ILE A 333 -4.61 -6.19 5.75
C ILE A 333 -5.11 -7.36 4.87
N PRO A 334 -4.24 -8.19 4.25
CA PRO A 334 -4.69 -9.32 3.45
C PRO A 334 -5.54 -10.31 4.24
N ALA A 335 -5.16 -10.63 5.48
CA ALA A 335 -5.91 -11.55 6.33
C ALA A 335 -7.31 -11.01 6.68
N ALA A 336 -7.42 -9.72 7.01
CA ALA A 336 -8.70 -9.10 7.31
C ALA A 336 -9.62 -9.04 6.08
N MET A 337 -9.07 -8.72 4.91
CA MET A 337 -9.81 -8.68 3.64
C MET A 337 -10.31 -10.08 3.24
N HIS A 338 -9.45 -11.09 3.33
CA HIS A 338 -9.83 -12.48 3.03
C HIS A 338 -10.91 -12.99 3.99
N ALA A 339 -10.75 -12.78 5.29
CA ALA A 339 -11.75 -13.16 6.28
C ALA A 339 -13.08 -12.42 6.09
N ALA A 340 -13.06 -11.18 5.62
CA ALA A 340 -14.25 -10.40 5.33
C ALA A 340 -15.02 -10.92 4.10
N ASP A 341 -14.31 -11.44 3.10
CA ASP A 341 -14.93 -12.01 1.90
C ASP A 341 -15.62 -13.36 2.20
N GLU A 342 -15.09 -14.11 3.16
CA GLU A 342 -15.65 -15.42 3.57
C GLU A 342 -16.66 -15.35 4.71
N LEU A 343 -17.13 -14.14 5.13
CA LEU A 343 -18.05 -14.00 6.26
C LEU A 343 -19.42 -14.64 5.97
N PRO A 344 -19.86 -15.64 6.77
CA PRO A 344 -21.18 -16.24 6.65
C PRO A 344 -22.28 -15.19 6.92
N GLY A 345 -23.27 -15.12 6.06
CA GLY A 345 -24.40 -14.19 6.16
C GLY A 345 -24.24 -12.90 5.35
N LEU A 346 -23.09 -12.69 4.72
CA LEU A 346 -22.91 -11.68 3.68
C LEU A 346 -22.79 -12.36 2.30
N ARG A 347 -23.20 -11.65 1.25
CA ARG A 347 -22.90 -12.08 -0.12
C ARG A 347 -21.39 -11.95 -0.38
N ALA A 348 -20.83 -12.82 -1.21
CA ALA A 348 -19.43 -12.74 -1.63
C ALA A 348 -19.10 -11.33 -2.16
N GLY A 349 -17.97 -10.80 -1.76
CA GLY A 349 -17.49 -9.47 -2.12
C GLY A 349 -18.01 -8.30 -1.26
N VAL A 350 -19.16 -8.41 -0.58
CA VAL A 350 -19.71 -7.30 0.23
C VAL A 350 -18.81 -6.98 1.42
N GLY A 351 -18.42 -7.99 2.20
CA GLY A 351 -17.53 -7.83 3.34
C GLY A 351 -16.18 -7.27 2.92
N LEU A 352 -15.59 -7.83 1.87
CA LEU A 352 -14.35 -7.37 1.26
C LEU A 352 -14.42 -5.89 0.86
N THR A 353 -15.50 -5.49 0.18
CA THR A 353 -15.70 -4.10 -0.25
C THR A 353 -15.77 -3.13 0.93
N ILE A 354 -16.53 -3.47 1.98
CA ILE A 354 -16.65 -2.64 3.18
C ILE A 354 -15.29 -2.46 3.85
N VAL A 355 -14.58 -3.57 4.09
CA VAL A 355 -13.27 -3.52 4.75
C VAL A 355 -12.25 -2.78 3.90
N SER A 356 -12.20 -3.03 2.59
CA SER A 356 -11.26 -2.38 1.66
C SER A 356 -11.51 -0.87 1.54
N TRP A 357 -12.76 -0.45 1.65
CA TRP A 357 -13.09 0.98 1.59
C TRP A 357 -12.76 1.67 2.92
N LEU A 358 -13.15 1.08 4.04
CA LEU A 358 -12.97 1.68 5.36
C LEU A 358 -11.50 1.69 5.81
N LEU A 359 -10.67 0.71 5.42
CA LEU A 359 -9.25 0.73 5.75
C LEU A 359 -8.52 1.97 5.22
N ARG A 360 -9.01 2.56 4.10
CA ARG A 360 -8.45 3.80 3.53
C ARG A 360 -8.56 4.98 4.46
N LEU A 361 -9.54 4.97 5.38
CA LEU A 361 -9.64 5.96 6.44
C LEU A 361 -8.45 5.86 7.41
N GLY A 362 -7.85 4.68 7.58
CA GLY A 362 -6.62 4.51 8.34
C GLY A 362 -5.47 5.32 7.76
N PHE A 363 -5.24 5.21 6.44
CA PHE A 363 -4.23 6.00 5.74
C PHE A 363 -4.55 7.50 5.73
N LEU A 364 -5.83 7.86 5.62
CA LEU A 364 -6.26 9.26 5.59
C LEU A 364 -6.11 9.95 6.94
N LEU A 365 -6.49 9.28 8.02
CA LEU A 365 -6.54 9.88 9.35
C LEU A 365 -5.22 9.77 10.13
N SER A 366 -4.35 8.81 9.76
CA SER A 366 -3.08 8.58 10.46
C SER A 366 -2.16 9.80 10.42
N PRO A 367 -1.84 10.43 9.27
CA PRO A 367 -0.89 11.53 9.23
C PRO A 367 -1.33 12.77 10.04
N PRO A 368 -2.58 13.26 9.94
CA PRO A 368 -3.03 14.38 10.77
C PRO A 368 -3.05 14.06 12.26
N PHE A 369 -3.42 12.82 12.61
CA PHE A 369 -3.48 12.39 14.00
C PHE A 369 -2.08 12.31 14.64
N VAL A 370 -1.13 11.68 13.95
CA VAL A 370 0.27 11.66 14.39
C VAL A 370 0.83 13.07 14.44
N GLY A 371 0.55 13.91 13.42
CA GLY A 371 0.99 15.31 13.38
C GLY A 371 0.46 16.14 14.54
N PHE A 372 -0.81 15.97 14.92
CA PHE A 372 -1.41 16.62 16.06
C PHE A 372 -0.72 16.25 17.39
N ILE A 373 -0.46 14.96 17.62
CA ILE A 373 0.25 14.51 18.82
C ILE A 373 1.71 15.02 18.77
N ALA A 374 2.35 14.95 17.62
CA ALA A 374 3.73 15.38 17.45
C ALA A 374 3.95 16.88 17.71
N GLU A 375 2.97 17.72 17.37
CA GLU A 375 3.02 19.15 17.61
C GLU A 375 2.82 19.53 19.09
N ASN A 376 1.90 18.84 19.76
CA ASN A 376 1.56 19.16 21.15
C ASN A 376 2.51 18.52 22.16
N GLU A 377 3.14 17.39 21.79
CA GLU A 377 4.01 16.62 22.70
C GLU A 377 5.39 16.40 22.07
N SER A 378 5.51 15.48 21.14
CA SER A 378 6.74 15.17 20.40
C SER A 378 6.49 14.18 19.26
N LEU A 379 7.39 14.13 18.26
CA LEU A 379 7.36 13.08 17.23
C LEU A 379 7.41 11.68 17.83
N ARG A 380 8.15 11.49 18.94
CA ARG A 380 8.21 10.23 19.67
C ARG A 380 6.84 9.83 20.21
N ALA A 381 6.10 10.77 20.80
CA ALA A 381 4.74 10.53 21.29
C ALA A 381 3.77 10.23 20.13
N GLY A 382 3.87 10.96 19.00
CA GLY A 382 3.08 10.69 17.82
C GLY A 382 3.26 9.27 17.28
N LEU A 383 4.48 8.74 17.30
CA LEU A 383 4.79 7.39 16.84
C LEU A 383 4.26 6.25 17.74
N ILE A 384 3.77 6.54 18.96
CA ILE A 384 3.08 5.54 19.81
C ILE A 384 1.82 4.99 19.12
N VAL A 385 1.29 5.71 18.16
CA VAL A 385 0.16 5.24 17.34
C VAL A 385 0.46 3.90 16.66
N ALA A 386 1.68 3.66 16.19
CA ALA A 386 2.06 2.42 15.50
C ALA A 386 1.99 1.17 16.43
N PRO A 387 2.65 1.13 17.60
CA PRO A 387 2.51 -0.01 18.50
C PRO A 387 1.10 -0.13 19.09
N ALA A 388 0.37 0.99 19.33
CA ALA A 388 -1.01 0.95 19.78
C ALA A 388 -1.94 0.30 18.73
N ALA A 389 -1.80 0.67 17.46
CA ALA A 389 -2.52 0.05 16.36
C ALA A 389 -2.21 -1.45 16.26
N ALA A 390 -0.93 -1.84 16.36
CA ALA A 390 -0.53 -3.24 16.35
C ALA A 390 -1.18 -4.03 17.51
N LEU A 391 -1.29 -3.46 18.71
CA LEU A 391 -1.98 -4.08 19.85
C LEU A 391 -3.48 -4.23 19.60
N VAL A 392 -4.13 -3.25 18.97
CA VAL A 392 -5.54 -3.37 18.56
C VAL A 392 -5.75 -4.58 17.65
N ALA A 393 -4.84 -4.77 16.66
CA ALA A 393 -4.90 -5.94 15.79
C ALA A 393 -4.72 -7.26 16.57
N VAL A 394 -3.81 -7.33 17.55
CA VAL A 394 -3.62 -8.51 18.43
C VAL A 394 -4.87 -8.85 19.20
N LEU A 395 -5.51 -7.84 19.82
CA LEU A 395 -6.73 -8.02 20.62
C LEU A 395 -7.90 -8.51 19.77
N LEU A 396 -8.05 -7.95 18.57
CA LEU A 396 -9.15 -8.28 17.65
C LEU A 396 -8.89 -9.52 16.80
N ALA A 397 -7.66 -10.05 16.75
CA ALA A 397 -7.31 -11.20 15.92
C ALA A 397 -8.13 -12.47 16.21
N GLY A 398 -8.90 -12.48 17.29
CA GLY A 398 -9.85 -13.56 17.63
C GLY A 398 -10.89 -13.83 16.55
N VAL A 399 -11.24 -12.83 15.71
CA VAL A 399 -12.21 -12.97 14.61
C VAL A 399 -11.64 -13.63 13.36
N LEU A 400 -10.30 -13.71 13.25
CA LEU A 400 -9.63 -14.40 12.15
C LEU A 400 -9.69 -15.91 12.32
N GLU A 401 -9.57 -16.65 11.21
CA GLU A 401 -9.57 -18.10 11.23
C GLU A 401 -8.40 -18.69 12.02
N GLY A 402 -8.70 -19.65 12.88
CA GLY A 402 -7.71 -20.48 13.52
C GLY A 402 -7.17 -21.56 12.56
N ARG A 403 -6.17 -22.31 13.00
CA ARG A 403 -5.64 -23.46 12.26
C ARG A 403 -6.75 -24.50 12.05
N LYS A 404 -7.04 -24.87 10.78
CA LYS A 404 -7.92 -26.00 10.49
C LYS A 404 -7.28 -27.29 11.02
N PRO A 405 -8.00 -28.17 11.74
CA PRO A 405 -7.47 -29.47 12.09
C PRO A 405 -7.03 -30.20 10.83
N ARG A 406 -5.84 -30.77 10.84
CA ARG A 406 -5.42 -31.69 9.78
C ARG A 406 -6.27 -32.95 9.96
N GLY A 407 -7.21 -33.18 9.04
CA GLY A 407 -7.93 -34.44 8.93
C GLY A 407 -7.01 -35.58 8.53
#